data_6151510ff6ec15c904240d0da40c2c62
#
_entry.id   6151510ff6ec15c904240d0da40c2c62
#
_cell.length_a   1.000
_cell.length_b   1.000
_cell.length_c   1.000
_cell.angle_alpha   90.00
_cell.angle_beta   90.00
_cell.angle_gamma   90.00
#
_symmetry.space_group_name_H-M   'P 1'
#
loop_
_entity.id
_entity.type
_entity.pdbx_description
1 polymer ?
#
loop_
_entity_poly.entity_id
_entity_poly.type
_entity_poly.pdbx_seq_one_letter_code
_entity_poly.pdbx_strand_id
1 'polypeptide(L)'
;MGYCADGNGEVFLKDGINIKELKNKLDNLNSSIDYNIEDQVIMLEEYTFSWFEDRTYTFLNTLNPYIEEGIMEYRSIDDDHHWRYIYNPVLNKWKEKIACTSYGFEGYTDDELIDELKNRGYIVRKSKIKELVNKNIDQIIEDRF
;
A
#
# COMPACT_ATOMS: atom_id res chain seq x y z
N MET A 1 -3.74 -18.43 12.30
CA MET A 1 -4.48 -17.39 13.04
C MET A 1 -4.37 -16.05 12.34
N GLY A 2 -5.48 -15.37 12.22
CA GLY A 2 -5.50 -14.04 11.64
C GLY A 2 -5.29 -12.94 12.66
N TYR A 3 -5.02 -11.77 12.17
CA TYR A 3 -4.96 -10.55 12.96
C TYR A 3 -6.33 -9.88 12.98
N CYS A 4 -6.60 -9.14 14.06
CA CYS A 4 -7.67 -8.16 14.04
C CYS A 4 -7.18 -6.94 13.25
N ALA A 5 -7.80 -6.66 12.14
CA ALA A 5 -7.36 -5.60 11.25
C ALA A 5 -8.51 -4.74 10.74
N ASP A 6 -8.20 -3.46 10.61
CA ASP A 6 -9.07 -2.45 10.02
C ASP A 6 -8.38 -1.93 8.77
N GLY A 7 -9.02 -2.08 7.63
CA GLY A 7 -8.47 -1.70 6.35
C GLY A 7 -9.37 -0.75 5.59
N ASN A 8 -8.75 0.12 4.81
CA ASN A 8 -9.48 0.97 3.86
C ASN A 8 -8.56 1.30 2.69
N GLY A 9 -9.18 1.58 1.54
CA GLY A 9 -8.42 1.87 0.35
C GLY A 9 -9.25 2.52 -0.74
N GLU A 10 -8.54 2.98 -1.75
CA GLU A 10 -9.12 3.55 -2.96
C GLU A 10 -8.42 2.98 -4.17
N VAL A 11 -9.21 2.68 -5.18
CA VAL A 11 -8.72 2.14 -6.43
C VAL A 11 -9.33 2.93 -7.58
N PHE A 12 -8.51 3.33 -8.54
CA PHE A 12 -8.96 4.08 -9.70
C PHE A 12 -9.04 3.17 -10.91
N LEU A 13 -10.22 3.13 -11.51
CA LEU A 13 -10.53 2.26 -12.64
C LEU A 13 -10.01 2.85 -13.95
N LYS A 14 -9.62 1.96 -14.87
CA LYS A 14 -9.35 2.33 -16.26
C LYS A 14 -10.63 2.76 -16.96
N ASP A 15 -10.49 3.59 -17.98
CA ASP A 15 -11.60 3.96 -18.83
C ASP A 15 -12.08 2.74 -19.65
N GLY A 16 -13.39 2.68 -19.89
CA GLY A 16 -13.97 1.71 -20.78
C GLY A 16 -14.01 0.26 -20.27
N ILE A 17 -13.80 0.04 -18.98
CA ILE A 17 -13.89 -1.31 -18.41
C ILE A 17 -15.34 -1.75 -18.24
N ASN A 18 -15.55 -3.06 -18.20
CA ASN A 18 -16.85 -3.63 -17.92
C ASN A 18 -17.03 -3.78 -16.40
N ILE A 19 -17.74 -2.81 -15.81
CA ILE A 19 -17.97 -2.76 -14.36
C ILE A 19 -18.79 -3.97 -13.89
N LYS A 20 -19.74 -4.42 -14.69
CA LYS A 20 -20.57 -5.57 -14.35
C LYS A 20 -19.75 -6.86 -14.24
N GLU A 21 -18.82 -7.06 -15.16
CA GLU A 21 -17.88 -8.17 -15.12
C GLU A 21 -17.02 -8.13 -13.87
N LEU A 22 -16.48 -6.94 -13.55
CA LEU A 22 -15.66 -6.75 -12.36
C LEU A 22 -16.45 -7.05 -11.08
N LYS A 23 -17.67 -6.52 -10.97
CA LYS A 23 -18.53 -6.80 -9.82
C LYS A 23 -18.79 -8.30 -9.65
N ASN A 24 -19.07 -8.99 -10.74
CA ASN A 24 -19.30 -10.44 -10.69
C ASN A 24 -18.07 -11.19 -10.18
N LYS A 25 -16.89 -10.79 -10.62
CA LYS A 25 -15.65 -11.40 -10.15
C LYS A 25 -15.41 -11.15 -8.66
N LEU A 26 -15.64 -9.92 -8.20
CA LEU A 26 -15.46 -9.56 -6.79
C LEU A 26 -16.49 -10.27 -5.90
N ASP A 27 -17.74 -10.34 -6.34
CA ASP A 27 -18.81 -10.98 -5.57
C ASP A 27 -18.61 -12.49 -5.44
N ASN A 28 -17.89 -13.10 -6.36
CA ASN A 28 -17.57 -14.53 -6.30
C ASN A 28 -16.37 -14.85 -5.39
N LEU A 29 -15.66 -13.84 -4.90
CA LEU A 29 -14.57 -14.04 -3.97
C LEU A 29 -15.11 -14.24 -2.55
N ASN A 30 -14.51 -15.17 -1.83
CA ASN A 30 -14.78 -15.33 -0.41
C ASN A 30 -13.91 -14.35 0.38
N SER A 31 -14.30 -13.09 0.37
CA SER A 31 -13.53 -12.01 0.94
C SER A 31 -14.34 -11.22 1.97
N SER A 32 -13.68 -10.74 3.01
CA SER A 32 -14.26 -9.82 3.98
C SER A 32 -14.09 -8.35 3.58
N ILE A 33 -13.50 -8.09 2.41
CA ILE A 33 -13.35 -6.72 1.90
C ILE A 33 -14.67 -6.28 1.27
N ASP A 34 -15.23 -5.20 1.81
CA ASP A 34 -16.39 -4.54 1.25
C ASP A 34 -15.93 -3.51 0.22
N TYR A 35 -16.69 -3.39 -0.85
CA TYR A 35 -16.37 -2.42 -1.88
C TYR A 35 -17.60 -1.63 -2.32
N ASN A 36 -17.35 -0.39 -2.75
CA ASN A 36 -18.38 0.47 -3.33
C ASN A 36 -17.79 1.16 -4.55
N ILE A 37 -18.45 1.07 -5.69
CA ILE A 37 -18.01 1.68 -6.93
C ILE A 37 -18.84 2.92 -7.20
N GLU A 38 -18.18 4.08 -7.25
CA GLU A 38 -18.78 5.34 -7.67
C GLU A 38 -17.92 5.98 -8.75
N ASP A 39 -18.50 6.26 -9.90
CA ASP A 39 -17.80 6.78 -11.07
C ASP A 39 -16.62 5.88 -11.43
N GLN A 40 -15.41 6.40 -11.40
CA GLN A 40 -14.17 5.71 -11.74
C GLN A 40 -13.41 5.22 -10.51
N VAL A 41 -14.03 5.24 -9.34
CA VAL A 41 -13.36 4.94 -8.08
C VAL A 41 -14.04 3.81 -7.35
N ILE A 42 -13.24 2.86 -6.85
CA ILE A 42 -13.71 1.85 -5.92
C ILE A 42 -13.19 2.21 -4.54
N MET A 43 -14.11 2.37 -3.59
CA MET A 43 -13.78 2.52 -2.19
C MET A 43 -13.77 1.14 -1.54
N LEU A 44 -12.72 0.85 -0.79
CA LEU A 44 -12.53 -0.44 -0.13
C LEU A 44 -12.51 -0.28 1.39
N GLU A 45 -13.19 -1.21 2.07
CA GLU A 45 -13.19 -1.26 3.53
C GLU A 45 -13.12 -2.72 3.99
N GLU A 46 -12.38 -2.96 5.04
CA GLU A 46 -12.36 -4.26 5.69
C GLU A 46 -12.24 -4.07 7.19
N TYR A 47 -13.09 -4.78 7.94
CA TYR A 47 -12.95 -4.90 9.38
C TYR A 47 -13.08 -6.38 9.70
N THR A 48 -12.00 -6.98 10.20
CA THR A 48 -11.99 -8.42 10.42
C THR A 48 -11.20 -8.78 11.68
N PHE A 49 -11.65 -9.82 12.36
CA PHE A 49 -10.92 -10.43 13.47
C PHE A 49 -9.94 -11.50 13.02
N SER A 50 -9.97 -11.83 11.73
CA SER A 50 -9.16 -12.89 11.13
C SER A 50 -8.64 -12.45 9.77
N TRP A 51 -7.74 -11.48 9.77
CA TRP A 51 -7.10 -11.03 8.54
C TRP A 51 -6.03 -12.01 8.08
N PHE A 52 -6.04 -12.32 6.80
CA PHE A 52 -5.02 -13.16 6.15
C PHE A 52 -4.53 -12.47 4.88
N GLU A 53 -3.22 -12.41 4.72
CA GLU A 53 -2.59 -11.76 3.58
C GLU A 53 -2.99 -12.38 2.24
N ASP A 54 -3.08 -13.70 2.17
CA ASP A 54 -3.45 -14.40 0.94
C ASP A 54 -4.82 -13.98 0.41
N ARG A 55 -5.78 -13.77 1.28
CA ARG A 55 -7.12 -13.29 0.88
C ARG A 55 -7.06 -11.88 0.34
N THR A 56 -6.27 -11.03 0.98
CA THR A 56 -6.06 -9.65 0.54
C THR A 56 -5.45 -9.64 -0.85
N TYR A 57 -4.38 -10.38 -1.07
CA TYR A 57 -3.75 -10.47 -2.40
C TYR A 57 -4.69 -11.05 -3.46
N THR A 58 -5.49 -12.04 -3.11
CA THR A 58 -6.47 -12.60 -4.05
C THR A 58 -7.46 -11.53 -4.50
N PHE A 59 -7.98 -10.75 -3.58
CA PHE A 59 -8.89 -9.66 -3.90
C PHE A 59 -8.20 -8.58 -4.74
N LEU A 60 -7.05 -8.10 -4.30
CA LEU A 60 -6.33 -7.04 -5.00
C LEU A 60 -5.88 -7.45 -6.38
N ASN A 61 -5.39 -8.68 -6.54
CA ASN A 61 -4.96 -9.19 -7.85
C ASN A 61 -6.11 -9.35 -8.83
N THR A 62 -7.33 -9.59 -8.34
CA THR A 62 -8.52 -9.63 -9.18
C THR A 62 -8.80 -8.27 -9.82
N LEU A 63 -8.41 -7.19 -9.16
CA LEU A 63 -8.55 -5.82 -9.67
C LEU A 63 -7.57 -5.46 -10.79
N ASN A 64 -6.42 -6.13 -10.85
CA ASN A 64 -5.29 -5.71 -11.70
C ASN A 64 -5.65 -5.37 -13.15
N PRO A 65 -6.47 -6.15 -13.86
CA PRO A 65 -6.79 -5.82 -15.26
C PRO A 65 -7.65 -4.56 -15.43
N TYR A 66 -8.27 -4.09 -14.36
CA TYR A 66 -9.29 -3.06 -14.40
C TYR A 66 -8.85 -1.71 -13.87
N ILE A 67 -7.65 -1.62 -13.30
CA ILE A 67 -7.25 -0.45 -12.51
C ILE A 67 -6.00 0.23 -13.05
N GLU A 68 -5.89 1.53 -12.78
CA GLU A 68 -4.71 2.34 -13.10
C GLU A 68 -3.87 2.61 -11.85
N GLU A 69 -4.53 2.83 -10.73
CA GLU A 69 -3.89 3.14 -9.45
C GLU A 69 -4.67 2.47 -8.33
N GLY A 70 -4.00 2.23 -7.24
CA GLY A 70 -4.68 1.69 -6.06
C GLY A 70 -3.80 1.69 -4.84
N ILE A 71 -4.45 1.86 -3.70
CA ILE A 71 -3.84 1.74 -2.39
C ILE A 71 -4.82 1.08 -1.44
N MET A 72 -4.31 0.15 -0.63
CA MET A 72 -5.08 -0.47 0.45
C MET A 72 -4.24 -0.40 1.71
N GLU A 73 -4.76 0.26 2.73
CA GLU A 73 -4.06 0.46 3.99
C GLU A 73 -4.72 -0.33 5.10
N TYR A 74 -3.91 -0.93 5.96
CA TYR A 74 -4.35 -1.68 7.11
C TYR A 74 -3.73 -1.17 8.39
N ARG A 75 -4.48 -1.30 9.45
CA ARG A 75 -4.04 -1.03 10.80
C ARG A 75 -4.47 -2.20 11.69
N SER A 76 -3.54 -2.70 12.49
CA SER A 76 -3.88 -3.66 13.53
C SER A 76 -4.72 -2.99 14.61
N ILE A 77 -5.75 -3.67 15.07
CA ILE A 77 -6.62 -3.17 16.14
C ILE A 77 -5.95 -3.33 17.50
N ASP A 78 -5.12 -4.35 17.63
CA ASP A 78 -4.52 -4.75 18.92
C ASP A 78 -3.17 -4.09 19.21
N ASP A 79 -2.48 -3.60 18.20
CA ASP A 79 -1.19 -2.95 18.35
C ASP A 79 -1.05 -1.80 17.35
N ASP A 80 0.13 -1.17 17.32
CA ASP A 80 0.39 -0.02 16.44
C ASP A 80 0.97 -0.43 15.08
N HIS A 81 0.71 -1.64 14.64
CA HIS A 81 1.23 -2.13 13.38
C HIS A 81 0.40 -1.62 12.22
N HIS A 82 1.06 -0.96 11.25
CA HIS A 82 0.45 -0.46 10.04
C HIS A 82 1.16 -1.04 8.84
N TRP A 83 0.40 -1.40 7.81
CA TRP A 83 0.97 -1.83 6.54
C TRP A 83 0.04 -1.41 5.41
N ARG A 84 0.57 -1.38 4.20
CA ARG A 84 -0.22 -1.00 3.04
C ARG A 84 0.26 -1.71 1.78
N TYR A 85 -0.64 -1.79 0.82
CA TYR A 85 -0.38 -2.33 -0.50
C TYR A 85 -0.59 -1.23 -1.50
N ILE A 86 0.38 -1.04 -2.40
CA ILE A 86 0.32 -0.03 -3.45
C ILE A 86 0.43 -0.74 -4.78
N TYR A 87 -0.50 -0.41 -5.69
CA TYR A 87 -0.48 -0.97 -7.03
C TYR A 87 0.58 -0.29 -7.88
N ASN A 88 1.37 -1.09 -8.59
CA ASN A 88 2.33 -0.60 -9.57
C ASN A 88 1.81 -0.93 -10.97
N PRO A 89 1.36 0.06 -11.74
CA PRO A 89 0.77 -0.18 -13.06
C PRO A 89 1.78 -0.68 -14.10
N VAL A 90 3.05 -0.34 -13.95
CA VAL A 90 4.12 -0.79 -14.85
C VAL A 90 4.35 -2.29 -14.72
N LEU A 91 4.42 -2.78 -13.48
CA LEU A 91 4.64 -4.19 -13.20
C LEU A 91 3.35 -4.99 -13.10
N ASN A 92 2.20 -4.32 -13.07
CA ASN A 92 0.88 -4.94 -12.87
C ASN A 92 0.84 -5.79 -11.60
N LYS A 93 1.41 -5.25 -10.52
CA LYS A 93 1.54 -5.93 -9.23
C LYS A 93 1.28 -4.99 -8.07
N TRP A 94 0.80 -5.56 -6.98
CA TRP A 94 0.70 -4.89 -5.70
C TRP A 94 1.97 -5.12 -4.89
N LYS A 95 2.47 -4.07 -4.27
CA LYS A 95 3.65 -4.14 -3.42
C LYS A 95 3.27 -3.77 -2.00
N GLU A 96 3.60 -4.63 -1.06
CA GLU A 96 3.44 -4.36 0.36
C GLU A 96 4.51 -3.40 0.85
N LYS A 97 4.09 -2.46 1.69
CA LYS A 97 4.99 -1.61 2.47
C LYS A 97 4.56 -1.64 3.92
N ILE A 98 5.48 -1.95 4.80
CA ILE A 98 5.26 -1.91 6.23
C ILE A 98 5.65 -0.52 6.71
N ALA A 99 4.71 0.16 7.34
CA ALA A 99 4.97 1.46 7.95
C ALA A 99 5.10 1.28 9.45
N CYS A 100 6.14 1.83 10.01
CA CYS A 100 6.25 1.97 11.44
C CYS A 100 5.55 3.27 11.85
N THR A 101 4.71 3.20 12.87
CA THR A 101 3.95 4.35 13.35
C THR A 101 4.77 5.29 14.18
N SER A 102 5.92 4.88 14.61
CA SER A 102 6.82 5.74 15.33
C SER A 102 7.50 6.73 14.39
N TYR A 103 8.06 7.68 14.86
CA TYR A 103 8.39 8.97 14.36
C TYR A 103 9.59 9.01 13.42
N GLY A 104 9.42 9.59 12.26
CA GLY A 104 10.51 9.80 11.32
C GLY A 104 11.06 8.51 10.75
N PHE A 105 12.36 8.30 10.91
CA PHE A 105 13.05 7.14 10.35
C PHE A 105 13.28 6.00 11.35
N GLU A 106 12.75 6.11 12.56
CA GLU A 106 12.85 5.04 13.53
C GLU A 106 12.09 3.80 13.02
N GLY A 107 12.69 2.65 13.15
CA GLY A 107 12.11 1.41 12.65
C GLY A 107 12.40 1.10 11.20
N TYR A 108 12.99 2.00 10.46
CA TYR A 108 13.44 1.74 9.08
C TYR A 108 14.88 1.21 9.08
N THR A 109 15.13 0.22 8.23
CA THR A 109 16.50 -0.19 7.93
C THR A 109 17.15 0.81 6.97
N ASP A 110 18.47 0.75 6.84
CA ASP A 110 19.19 1.61 5.88
C ASP A 110 18.68 1.37 4.45
N ASP A 111 18.44 0.13 4.09
CA ASP A 111 17.94 -0.23 2.76
C ASP A 111 16.54 0.35 2.51
N GLU A 112 15.67 0.32 3.51
CA GLU A 112 14.34 0.92 3.41
C GLU A 112 14.41 2.43 3.24
N LEU A 113 15.30 3.10 3.96
CA LEU A 113 15.53 4.54 3.83
C LEU A 113 16.05 4.90 2.44
N ILE A 114 16.99 4.11 1.93
CA ILE A 114 17.54 4.30 0.58
C ILE A 114 16.44 4.18 -0.46
N ASP A 115 15.60 3.14 -0.36
CA ASP A 115 14.50 2.92 -1.28
C ASP A 115 13.49 4.06 -1.24
N GLU A 116 13.15 4.55 -0.05
CA GLU A 116 12.21 5.65 0.10
C GLU A 116 12.75 6.94 -0.52
N LEU A 117 14.02 7.25 -0.31
CA LEU A 117 14.63 8.43 -0.90
C LEU A 117 14.71 8.33 -2.42
N LYS A 118 15.03 7.15 -2.95
CA LYS A 118 15.02 6.91 -4.39
C LYS A 118 13.63 7.05 -4.99
N ASN A 119 12.61 6.56 -4.30
CA ASN A 119 11.22 6.70 -4.74
C ASN A 119 10.77 8.15 -4.83
N ARG A 120 11.38 9.02 -4.03
CA ARG A 120 11.14 10.46 -4.06
C ARG A 120 12.00 11.19 -5.09
N GLY A 121 12.80 10.46 -5.86
CA GLY A 121 13.63 11.02 -6.93
C GLY A 121 15.01 11.48 -6.50
N TYR A 122 15.47 11.08 -5.31
CA TYR A 122 16.82 11.43 -4.85
C TYR A 122 17.85 10.39 -5.25
N ILE A 123 19.06 10.86 -5.51
CA ILE A 123 20.23 10.00 -5.68
C ILE A 123 20.85 9.80 -4.29
N VAL A 124 20.97 8.54 -3.88
CA VAL A 124 21.42 8.20 -2.54
C VAL A 124 22.74 7.45 -2.61
N ARG A 125 23.71 7.92 -1.83
CA ARG A 125 25.01 7.24 -1.64
C ARG A 125 25.02 6.60 -0.27
N LYS A 126 25.35 5.31 -0.20
CA LYS A 126 25.37 4.54 1.03
C LYS A 126 26.26 5.16 2.11
N SER A 127 27.38 5.76 1.71
CA SER A 127 28.32 6.38 2.63
C SER A 127 27.73 7.58 3.39
N LYS A 128 26.66 8.19 2.89
CA LYS A 128 25.99 9.32 3.53
C LYS A 128 24.85 8.95 4.45
N ILE A 129 24.34 7.75 4.37
CA ILE A 129 23.15 7.36 5.14
C ILE A 129 23.38 7.50 6.65
N LYS A 130 24.54 7.09 7.14
CA LYS A 130 24.84 7.19 8.57
C LYS A 130 24.84 8.63 9.08
N GLU A 131 25.24 9.58 8.24
CA GLU A 131 25.17 11.00 8.57
C GLU A 131 23.74 11.53 8.51
N LEU A 132 22.98 11.07 7.53
CA LEU A 132 21.62 11.55 7.26
C LEU A 132 20.62 11.13 8.32
N VAL A 133 20.79 9.98 8.96
CA VAL A 133 19.84 9.51 9.99
C VAL A 133 19.77 10.44 11.20
N ASN A 134 20.76 11.30 11.40
CA ASN A 134 20.79 12.29 12.48
C ASN A 134 20.23 13.66 12.06
N LYS A 135 19.81 13.79 10.82
CA LYS A 135 19.25 15.03 10.27
C LYS A 135 17.75 14.90 10.10
N ASN A 136 17.04 16.03 10.07
CA ASN A 136 15.64 16.00 9.69
C ASN A 136 15.50 15.82 8.17
N ILE A 137 14.28 15.49 7.71
CA ILE A 137 14.06 15.16 6.31
C ILE A 137 14.36 16.34 5.37
N ASP A 138 14.16 17.57 5.81
CA ASP A 138 14.44 18.75 4.98
C ASP A 138 15.93 18.88 4.69
N GLN A 139 16.77 18.58 5.67
CA GLN A 139 18.23 18.56 5.49
C GLN A 139 18.65 17.42 4.55
N ILE A 140 17.99 16.28 4.62
CA ILE A 140 18.24 15.17 3.69
C ILE A 140 17.90 15.60 2.26
N ILE A 141 16.82 16.33 2.09
CA ILE A 141 16.40 16.87 0.80
C ILE A 141 17.42 17.85 0.24
N GLU A 142 18.02 18.68 1.08
CA GLU A 142 19.06 19.62 0.65
C GLU A 142 20.36 18.94 0.21
N ASP A 143 20.63 17.74 0.69
CA ASP A 143 21.81 16.95 0.33
C ASP A 143 21.65 16.18 -1.00
N ARG A 144 20.55 16.33 -1.69
CA ARG A 144 20.34 15.68 -2.98
C ARG A 144 21.19 16.30 -4.09
N PHE A 145 21.30 15.59 -5.16
CA PHE A 145 22.05 16.01 -6.34
C PHE A 145 21.13 16.49 -7.45
#